data_1671ce84252621a03c8afade04adf893
#
_entry.id   1671ce84252621a03c8afade04adf893
#
_cell.length_a   1.000
_cell.length_b   1.000
_cell.length_c   1.000
_cell.angle_alpha   90.00
_cell.angle_beta   90.00
_cell.angle_gamma   90.00
#
_symmetry.space_group_name_H-M   'P 1'
#
loop_
_entity.id
_entity.type
_entity.pdbx_description
1 polymer ?
#
loop_
_entity_poly.entity_id
_entity_poly.type
_entity_poly.pdbx_seq_one_letter_code
_entity_poly.pdbx_strand_id
1 'polypeptide(L)'
;MSTKGIICSSFFSVITPRTAGFNTLDIGSLTEGGKLLTIILMFIGGGSGSTAGGVKMATIFVLLLHLRSTLLRTTGTNIFGRRIEDDTITKATALLCTYLFAGLAATLAICGMQGFPLGDTLFEVISAICTAGMTTGLTGQLNFISRLIIIFLMYIGRLGSLSFALSFTDHKKLTHIMQPVERINIG
;
A
#
# COMPACT_ATOMS: atom_id res chain seq x y z
N MET A 1 30.46 13.07 4.35
CA MET A 1 29.75 13.53 3.12
C MET A 1 29.78 15.05 3.06
N SER A 2 29.93 15.64 1.85
CA SER A 2 29.77 17.10 1.66
C SER A 2 28.30 17.48 1.87
N THR A 3 28.04 18.73 2.33
CA THR A 3 26.66 19.23 2.55
C THR A 3 25.76 19.07 1.31
N LYS A 4 26.32 19.30 0.12
CA LYS A 4 25.63 19.04 -1.16
C LYS A 4 25.27 17.56 -1.32
N GLY A 5 26.18 16.65 -0.96
CA GLY A 5 25.93 15.20 -1.04
C GLY A 5 24.82 14.75 -0.10
N ILE A 6 24.75 15.32 1.11
CA ILE A 6 23.66 15.01 2.08
C ILE A 6 22.31 15.44 1.52
N ILE A 7 22.20 16.65 0.97
CA ILE A 7 20.95 17.16 0.40
C ILE A 7 20.50 16.29 -0.79
N CYS A 8 21.41 15.97 -1.70
CA CYS A 8 21.09 15.13 -2.86
C CYS A 8 20.67 13.72 -2.45
N SER A 9 21.38 13.09 -1.50
CA SER A 9 21.02 11.76 -0.98
C SER A 9 19.65 11.77 -0.29
N SER A 10 19.38 12.79 0.55
CA SER A 10 18.10 12.90 1.24
C SER A 10 16.95 13.06 0.26
N PHE A 11 17.12 13.90 -0.77
CA PHE A 11 16.12 14.09 -1.81
C PHE A 11 15.87 12.79 -2.62
N PHE A 12 16.95 12.10 -2.96
CA PHE A 12 16.88 10.81 -3.65
C PHE A 12 16.17 9.75 -2.82
N SER A 13 16.45 9.68 -1.51
CA SER A 13 15.84 8.72 -0.58
C SER A 13 14.33 8.91 -0.42
N VAL A 14 13.79 10.11 -0.69
CA VAL A 14 12.34 10.37 -0.65
C VAL A 14 11.66 9.98 -1.97
N ILE A 15 12.39 10.07 -3.10
CA ILE A 15 11.82 9.77 -4.42
C ILE A 15 11.87 8.27 -4.72
N THR A 16 12.96 7.60 -4.36
CA THR A 16 13.21 6.20 -4.72
C THR A 16 12.14 5.21 -4.22
N PRO A 17 11.51 5.38 -3.02
CA PRO A 17 10.42 4.52 -2.54
C PRO A 17 9.17 4.52 -3.44
N ARG A 18 9.01 5.53 -4.28
CA ARG A 18 7.88 5.62 -5.22
C ARG A 18 8.06 4.76 -6.46
N THR A 19 8.47 3.50 -6.24
CA THR A 19 8.68 2.46 -7.24
C THR A 19 9.82 2.71 -8.25
N ALA A 20 10.81 3.52 -7.86
CA ALA A 20 12.05 3.63 -8.62
C ALA A 20 13.04 2.51 -8.26
N GLY A 21 13.11 2.10 -6.99
CA GLY A 21 13.84 0.91 -6.54
C GLY A 21 15.37 1.04 -6.53
N PHE A 22 15.92 2.23 -6.73
CA PHE A 22 17.37 2.43 -6.71
C PHE A 22 17.88 2.73 -5.30
N ASN A 23 18.90 2.00 -4.86
CA ASN A 23 19.55 2.21 -3.58
C ASN A 23 20.85 2.97 -3.78
N THR A 24 20.95 4.18 -3.23
CA THR A 24 22.19 4.94 -3.12
C THR A 24 22.77 4.90 -1.71
N LEU A 25 21.94 4.59 -0.73
CA LEU A 25 22.30 4.40 0.68
C LEU A 25 21.97 2.97 1.08
N ASP A 26 22.73 2.45 2.05
CA ASP A 26 22.41 1.17 2.67
C ASP A 26 21.16 1.32 3.55
N ILE A 27 20.06 0.72 3.11
CA ILE A 27 18.75 0.79 3.80
C ILE A 27 18.80 0.05 5.13
N GLY A 28 19.61 -1.01 5.23
CA GLY A 28 19.81 -1.74 6.48
C GLY A 28 20.36 -0.87 7.61
N SER A 29 21.14 0.16 7.27
CA SER A 29 21.72 1.11 8.22
C SER A 29 20.78 2.25 8.65
N LEU A 30 19.58 2.34 8.09
CA LEU A 30 18.60 3.35 8.48
C LEU A 30 18.07 3.11 9.90
N THR A 31 17.78 4.21 10.59
CA THR A 31 17.07 4.15 11.87
C THR A 31 15.67 3.55 11.67
N GLU A 32 15.09 2.97 12.72
CA GLU A 32 13.72 2.40 12.67
C GLU A 32 12.68 3.43 12.21
N GLY A 33 12.84 4.71 12.63
CA GLY A 33 12.01 5.81 12.14
C GLY A 33 12.19 6.09 10.65
N GLY A 34 13.42 5.98 10.13
CA GLY A 34 13.73 6.12 8.71
C GLY A 34 13.12 4.98 7.89
N LYS A 35 13.20 3.73 8.38
CA LYS A 35 12.56 2.56 7.76
C LYS A 35 11.04 2.74 7.71
N LEU A 36 10.41 3.16 8.82
CA LEU A 36 8.97 3.39 8.89
C LEU A 36 8.53 4.49 7.90
N LEU A 37 9.25 5.61 7.84
CA LEU A 37 8.96 6.66 6.86
C LEU A 37 9.03 6.14 5.43
N THR A 38 10.06 5.35 5.12
CA THR A 38 10.23 4.73 3.81
C THR A 38 9.09 3.77 3.48
N ILE A 39 8.64 2.95 4.44
CA ILE A 39 7.48 2.06 4.32
C ILE A 39 6.23 2.86 3.95
N ILE A 40 5.97 3.98 4.65
CA ILE A 40 4.83 4.84 4.36
C ILE A 40 4.92 5.42 2.93
N LEU A 41 6.10 5.87 2.52
CA LEU A 41 6.32 6.41 1.18
C LEU A 41 6.16 5.35 0.08
N MET A 42 6.60 4.10 0.33
CA MET A 42 6.36 2.97 -0.59
C MET A 42 4.87 2.63 -0.70
N PHE A 43 4.17 2.64 0.44
CA PHE A 43 2.75 2.34 0.48
C PHE A 43 1.92 3.38 -0.29
N ILE A 44 2.30 4.68 -0.19
CA ILE A 44 1.76 5.75 -1.02
C ILE A 44 2.48 5.74 -2.37
N GLY A 45 2.02 4.89 -3.28
CA GLY A 45 2.62 4.67 -4.60
C GLY A 45 2.58 5.88 -5.52
N GLY A 46 2.73 5.63 -6.81
CA GLY A 46 2.77 6.67 -7.83
C GLY A 46 1.43 7.34 -8.15
N GLY A 47 1.47 8.30 -9.06
CA GLY A 47 0.28 9.01 -9.54
C GLY A 47 -0.69 8.12 -10.32
N SER A 48 -1.90 8.62 -10.52
CA SER A 48 -2.91 7.97 -11.35
C SER A 48 -2.41 7.83 -12.78
N GLY A 49 -2.55 6.64 -13.37
CA GLY A 49 -2.05 6.36 -14.72
C GLY A 49 -0.57 5.95 -14.79
N SER A 50 0.19 6.00 -13.69
CA SER A 50 1.56 5.47 -13.67
C SER A 50 1.56 3.94 -13.56
N THR A 51 2.63 3.31 -14.03
CA THR A 51 2.88 1.86 -13.90
C THR A 51 3.34 1.45 -12.49
N ALA A 52 3.48 2.41 -11.57
CA ALA A 52 3.85 2.19 -10.19
C ALA A 52 2.84 1.30 -9.46
N GLY A 53 3.30 0.36 -8.65
CA GLY A 53 2.46 -0.43 -7.74
C GLY A 53 2.02 0.37 -6.51
N GLY A 54 1.49 -0.34 -5.52
CA GLY A 54 1.02 0.28 -4.28
C GLY A 54 -0.33 1.01 -4.43
N VAL A 55 -0.76 1.61 -3.32
CA VAL A 55 -1.98 2.40 -3.29
C VAL A 55 -1.73 3.73 -3.99
N LYS A 56 -2.48 4.02 -5.06
CA LYS A 56 -2.30 5.25 -5.85
C LYS A 56 -2.51 6.50 -5.00
N MET A 57 -1.73 7.55 -5.29
CA MET A 57 -1.85 8.83 -4.58
C MET A 57 -3.28 9.39 -4.63
N ALA A 58 -3.98 9.25 -5.76
CA ALA A 58 -5.38 9.66 -5.88
C ALA A 58 -6.31 8.90 -4.93
N THR A 59 -6.08 7.60 -4.73
CA THR A 59 -6.85 6.78 -3.79
C THR A 59 -6.70 7.29 -2.35
N ILE A 60 -5.46 7.55 -1.92
CA ILE A 60 -5.19 8.13 -0.59
C ILE A 60 -5.85 9.50 -0.46
N PHE A 61 -5.74 10.34 -1.49
CA PHE A 61 -6.34 11.68 -1.47
C PHE A 61 -7.87 11.64 -1.36
N VAL A 62 -8.53 10.77 -2.10
CA VAL A 62 -10.00 10.56 -2.02
C VAL A 62 -10.40 10.11 -0.61
N LEU A 63 -9.66 9.17 -0.01
CA LEU A 63 -9.94 8.68 1.34
C LEU A 63 -9.73 9.76 2.41
N LEU A 64 -8.68 10.58 2.30
CA LEU A 64 -8.44 11.70 3.22
C LEU A 64 -9.55 12.76 3.10
N LEU A 65 -10.03 13.04 1.90
CA LEU A 65 -11.16 13.94 1.71
C LEU A 65 -12.46 13.37 2.26
N HIS A 66 -12.68 12.07 2.08
CA HIS A 66 -13.84 11.39 2.66
C HIS A 66 -13.79 11.43 4.19
N LEU A 67 -12.63 11.14 4.79
CA LEU A 67 -12.42 11.26 6.23
C LEU A 67 -12.72 12.69 6.72
N ARG A 68 -12.18 13.70 6.05
CA ARG A 68 -12.46 15.10 6.39
C ARG A 68 -13.95 15.44 6.27
N SER A 69 -14.61 14.99 5.19
CA SER A 69 -16.05 15.19 4.97
C SER A 69 -16.89 14.59 6.10
N THR A 70 -16.53 13.38 6.53
CA THR A 70 -17.20 12.66 7.61
C THR A 70 -17.00 13.36 8.96
N LEU A 71 -15.77 13.80 9.26
CA LEU A 71 -15.46 14.55 10.50
C LEU A 71 -16.19 15.90 10.56
N LEU A 72 -16.32 16.59 9.44
CA LEU A 72 -17.02 17.86 9.34
C LEU A 72 -18.54 17.70 9.15
N ARG A 73 -19.07 16.47 9.12
CA ARG A 73 -20.48 16.14 8.89
C ARG A 73 -21.07 16.84 7.66
N THR A 74 -20.29 16.98 6.58
CA THR A 74 -20.75 17.57 5.34
C THR A 74 -21.54 16.56 4.51
N THR A 75 -22.51 17.05 3.72
CA THR A 75 -23.31 16.21 2.82
C THR A 75 -22.48 15.80 1.59
N GLY A 76 -21.79 14.66 1.70
CA GLY A 76 -21.00 14.08 0.62
C GLY A 76 -19.58 14.64 0.51
N THR A 77 -18.71 13.89 -0.18
CA THR A 77 -17.30 14.26 -0.40
C THR A 77 -17.19 15.17 -1.61
N ASN A 78 -16.93 16.46 -1.39
CA ASN A 78 -16.86 17.46 -2.45
C ASN A 78 -15.41 17.92 -2.68
N ILE A 79 -15.00 18.03 -3.96
CA ILE A 79 -13.73 18.60 -4.42
C ILE A 79 -14.02 19.64 -5.50
N PHE A 80 -13.48 20.84 -5.37
CA PHE A 80 -13.61 21.94 -6.36
C PHE A 80 -15.04 22.11 -6.90
N GLY A 81 -16.05 22.03 -6.02
CA GLY A 81 -17.46 22.20 -6.41
C GLY A 81 -18.09 20.96 -7.09
N ARG A 82 -17.40 19.83 -7.13
CA ARG A 82 -17.93 18.57 -7.66
C ARG A 82 -17.97 17.50 -6.57
N ARG A 83 -19.04 16.69 -6.56
CA ARG A 83 -19.19 15.55 -5.65
C ARG A 83 -18.46 14.34 -6.21
N ILE A 84 -17.69 13.65 -5.35
CA ILE A 84 -17.11 12.34 -5.67
C ILE A 84 -18.20 11.29 -5.55
N GLU A 85 -18.25 10.36 -6.48
CA GLU A 85 -19.18 9.26 -6.51
C GLU A 85 -18.87 8.27 -5.35
N ASP A 86 -19.93 7.83 -4.65
CA ASP A 86 -19.81 6.94 -3.48
C ASP A 86 -19.20 5.58 -3.86
N ASP A 87 -19.41 5.11 -5.09
CA ASP A 87 -18.78 3.90 -5.63
C ASP A 87 -17.24 4.02 -5.70
N THR A 88 -16.74 5.21 -6.05
CA THR A 88 -15.29 5.47 -6.07
C THR A 88 -14.69 5.39 -4.66
N ILE A 89 -15.40 5.89 -3.65
CA ILE A 89 -14.96 5.84 -2.25
C ILE A 89 -14.94 4.39 -1.76
N THR A 90 -15.97 3.62 -2.08
CA THR A 90 -16.07 2.19 -1.73
C THR A 90 -14.93 1.39 -2.35
N LYS A 91 -14.64 1.60 -3.64
CA LYS A 91 -13.51 0.95 -4.34
C LYS A 91 -12.17 1.35 -3.73
N ALA A 92 -11.98 2.64 -3.39
CA ALA A 92 -10.78 3.14 -2.76
C ALA A 92 -10.53 2.50 -1.39
N THR A 93 -11.58 2.37 -0.57
CA THR A 93 -11.53 1.72 0.74
C THR A 93 -11.23 0.22 0.61
N ALA A 94 -11.91 -0.48 -0.28
CA ALA A 94 -11.67 -1.91 -0.53
C ALA A 94 -10.22 -2.16 -0.96
N LEU A 95 -9.67 -1.32 -1.84
CA LEU A 95 -8.31 -1.40 -2.29
C LEU A 95 -7.32 -1.21 -1.13
N LEU A 96 -7.49 -0.16 -0.33
CA LEU A 96 -6.64 0.11 0.84
C LEU A 96 -6.66 -1.07 1.82
N CYS A 97 -7.85 -1.56 2.18
CA CYS A 97 -8.01 -2.71 3.08
C CYS A 97 -7.31 -3.96 2.53
N THR A 98 -7.47 -4.27 1.25
CA THR A 98 -6.84 -5.44 0.62
C THR A 98 -5.31 -5.38 0.72
N TYR A 99 -4.70 -4.21 0.43
CA TYR A 99 -3.25 -4.05 0.57
C TYR A 99 -2.79 -4.20 2.02
N LEU A 100 -3.51 -3.60 2.99
CA LEU A 100 -3.18 -3.70 4.41
C LEU A 100 -3.28 -5.14 4.91
N PHE A 101 -4.39 -5.82 4.65
CA PHE A 101 -4.60 -7.19 5.11
C PHE A 101 -3.60 -8.15 4.48
N ALA A 102 -3.36 -8.06 3.17
CA ALA A 102 -2.38 -8.91 2.49
C ALA A 102 -0.96 -8.66 3.03
N GLY A 103 -0.57 -7.40 3.23
CA GLY A 103 0.73 -7.04 3.80
C GLY A 103 0.90 -7.54 5.23
N LEU A 104 -0.09 -7.32 6.10
CA LEU A 104 -0.03 -7.77 7.50
C LEU A 104 -0.03 -9.30 7.60
N ALA A 105 -0.88 -10.00 6.84
CA ALA A 105 -0.94 -11.46 6.84
C ALA A 105 0.39 -12.07 6.39
N ALA A 106 1.00 -11.54 5.33
CA ALA A 106 2.30 -12.01 4.85
C ALA A 106 3.43 -11.72 5.86
N THR A 107 3.42 -10.53 6.49
CA THR A 107 4.41 -10.18 7.53
C THR A 107 4.31 -11.14 8.70
N LEU A 108 3.08 -11.40 9.21
CA LEU A 108 2.86 -12.35 10.29
C LEU A 108 3.32 -13.77 9.92
N ALA A 109 3.02 -14.22 8.70
CA ALA A 109 3.44 -15.54 8.24
C ALA A 109 4.97 -15.67 8.20
N ILE A 110 5.68 -14.68 7.64
CA ILE A 110 7.15 -14.72 7.52
C ILE A 110 7.81 -14.59 8.90
N CYS A 111 7.35 -13.68 9.76
CA CYS A 111 7.84 -13.54 11.13
C CYS A 111 7.62 -14.82 11.95
N GLY A 112 6.45 -15.45 11.83
CA GLY A 112 6.13 -16.69 12.53
C GLY A 112 6.98 -17.89 12.09
N MET A 113 7.38 -17.93 10.80
CA MET A 113 8.20 -19.03 10.28
C MET A 113 9.70 -18.87 10.55
N GLN A 114 10.22 -17.65 10.58
CA GLN A 114 11.67 -17.40 10.57
C GLN A 114 12.17 -16.53 11.74
N GLY A 115 11.27 -15.93 12.53
CA GLY A 115 11.63 -15.13 13.70
C GLY A 115 12.40 -13.85 13.38
N PHE A 116 12.29 -13.31 12.16
CA PHE A 116 12.95 -12.07 11.79
C PHE A 116 12.35 -10.84 12.49
N PRO A 117 13.11 -9.73 12.62
CA PRO A 117 12.60 -8.48 13.16
C PRO A 117 11.40 -7.98 12.36
N LEU A 118 10.36 -7.54 13.07
CA LEU A 118 9.10 -7.10 12.45
C LEU A 118 9.32 -5.93 11.47
N GLY A 119 10.19 -4.97 11.82
CA GLY A 119 10.47 -3.79 10.98
C GLY A 119 11.05 -4.16 9.62
N ASP A 120 12.04 -5.04 9.60
CA ASP A 120 12.70 -5.48 8.36
C ASP A 120 11.78 -6.36 7.52
N THR A 121 11.02 -7.25 8.17
CA THR A 121 10.04 -8.11 7.47
C THR A 121 8.92 -7.28 6.85
N LEU A 122 8.38 -6.31 7.60
CA LEU A 122 7.36 -5.40 7.10
C LEU A 122 7.87 -4.57 5.91
N PHE A 123 9.13 -4.12 5.99
CA PHE A 123 9.78 -3.38 4.90
C PHE A 123 9.82 -4.20 3.61
N GLU A 124 10.30 -5.46 3.68
CA GLU A 124 10.37 -6.36 2.53
C GLU A 124 8.99 -6.67 1.94
N VAL A 125 8.01 -6.96 2.80
CA VAL A 125 6.64 -7.27 2.38
C VAL A 125 5.98 -6.07 1.70
N ILE A 126 6.10 -4.87 2.27
CA ILE A 126 5.53 -3.65 1.68
C ILE A 126 6.27 -3.30 0.38
N SER A 127 7.59 -3.45 0.34
CA SER A 127 8.38 -3.27 -0.88
C SER A 127 7.92 -4.21 -2.00
N ALA A 128 7.61 -5.47 -1.66
CA ALA A 128 7.14 -6.47 -2.61
C ALA A 128 5.74 -6.14 -3.14
N ILE A 129 4.75 -5.91 -2.24
CA ILE A 129 3.36 -5.68 -2.63
C ILE A 129 3.18 -4.32 -3.34
N CYS A 130 3.97 -3.32 -2.97
CA CYS A 130 3.98 -2.02 -3.63
C CYS A 130 4.89 -1.97 -4.87
N THR A 131 5.58 -3.08 -5.18
CA THR A 131 6.52 -3.19 -6.31
C THR A 131 7.60 -2.10 -6.29
N ALA A 132 8.07 -1.70 -5.10
CA ALA A 132 9.08 -0.66 -4.94
C ALA A 132 10.48 -1.14 -5.31
N GLY A 133 10.79 -2.42 -5.01
CA GLY A 133 12.08 -3.03 -5.36
C GLY A 133 13.23 -2.68 -4.40
N MET A 134 12.91 -2.15 -3.22
CA MET A 134 13.88 -1.83 -2.17
C MET A 134 14.00 -2.99 -1.17
N THR A 135 15.17 -3.23 -0.62
CA THR A 135 15.43 -4.28 0.36
C THR A 135 16.34 -3.79 1.49
N THR A 136 16.12 -4.30 2.69
CA THR A 136 17.02 -4.17 3.83
C THR A 136 18.15 -5.22 3.81
N GLY A 137 18.15 -6.10 2.80
CA GLY A 137 19.09 -7.24 2.71
C GLY A 137 18.48 -8.56 3.22
N LEU A 138 17.27 -8.53 3.78
CA LEU A 138 16.59 -9.71 4.32
C LEU A 138 16.20 -10.72 3.23
N THR A 139 15.91 -10.25 2.01
CA THR A 139 15.47 -11.10 0.88
C THR A 139 16.39 -12.29 0.64
N GLY A 140 17.71 -12.12 0.79
CA GLY A 140 18.70 -13.20 0.63
C GLY A 140 18.62 -14.30 1.68
N GLN A 141 18.10 -13.98 2.87
CA GLN A 141 18.02 -14.87 4.03
C GLN A 141 16.67 -15.62 4.14
N LEU A 142 15.70 -15.29 3.27
CA LEU A 142 14.37 -15.89 3.29
C LEU A 142 14.42 -17.38 2.89
N ASN A 143 13.65 -18.19 3.61
CA ASN A 143 13.37 -19.58 3.26
C ASN A 143 12.56 -19.69 1.96
N PHE A 144 12.54 -20.87 1.36
CA PHE A 144 11.82 -21.14 0.12
C PHE A 144 10.34 -20.71 0.19
N ILE A 145 9.64 -21.04 1.28
CA ILE A 145 8.21 -20.69 1.47
C ILE A 145 8.04 -19.17 1.57
N SER A 146 8.87 -18.47 2.35
CA SER A 146 8.83 -17.02 2.47
C SER A 146 9.11 -16.32 1.15
N ARG A 147 10.03 -16.87 0.32
CA ARG A 147 10.28 -16.35 -1.04
C ARG A 147 9.06 -16.51 -1.94
N LEU A 148 8.35 -17.63 -1.86
CA LEU A 148 7.11 -17.83 -2.62
C LEU A 148 6.04 -16.82 -2.22
N ILE A 149 5.90 -16.51 -0.92
CA ILE A 149 4.98 -15.47 -0.44
C ILE A 149 5.35 -14.12 -1.04
N ILE A 150 6.61 -13.74 -1.01
CA ILE A 150 7.09 -12.47 -1.59
C ILE A 150 6.82 -12.42 -3.10
N ILE A 151 7.11 -13.48 -3.85
CA ILE A 151 6.83 -13.56 -5.30
C ILE A 151 5.33 -13.38 -5.57
N PHE A 152 4.48 -14.03 -4.78
CA PHE A 152 3.03 -13.91 -4.91
C PHE A 152 2.54 -12.48 -4.64
N LEU A 153 3.10 -11.83 -3.61
CA LEU A 153 2.81 -10.42 -3.31
C LEU A 153 3.25 -9.48 -4.45
N MET A 154 4.43 -9.70 -5.02
CA MET A 154 4.90 -8.93 -6.19
C MET A 154 3.94 -9.05 -7.37
N TYR A 155 3.43 -10.27 -7.61
CA TYR A 155 2.46 -10.51 -8.69
C TYR A 155 1.13 -9.80 -8.45
N ILE A 156 0.56 -9.91 -7.24
CA ILE A 156 -0.68 -9.21 -6.85
C ILE A 156 -0.50 -7.69 -6.95
N GLY A 157 0.61 -7.17 -6.43
CA GLY A 157 0.92 -5.74 -6.46
C GLY A 157 0.99 -5.19 -7.88
N ARG A 158 1.47 -5.99 -8.84
CA ARG A 158 1.61 -5.58 -10.24
C ARG A 158 0.30 -5.60 -11.02
N LEU A 159 -0.55 -6.61 -10.79
CA LEU A 159 -1.86 -6.71 -11.45
C LEU A 159 -2.84 -5.63 -10.98
N GLY A 160 -2.59 -5.03 -9.83
CA GLY A 160 -3.54 -4.19 -9.12
C GLY A 160 -4.49 -5.04 -8.26
N SER A 161 -4.49 -4.80 -6.97
CA SER A 161 -5.22 -5.62 -5.99
C SER A 161 -6.72 -5.69 -6.28
N LEU A 162 -7.32 -4.61 -6.80
CA LEU A 162 -8.75 -4.59 -7.11
C LEU A 162 -9.09 -5.50 -8.29
N SER A 163 -8.28 -5.46 -9.37
CA SER A 163 -8.47 -6.34 -10.53
C SER A 163 -8.27 -7.80 -10.14
N PHE A 164 -7.30 -8.08 -9.28
CA PHE A 164 -7.05 -9.42 -8.75
C PHE A 164 -8.22 -9.91 -7.89
N ALA A 165 -8.68 -9.10 -6.93
CA ALA A 165 -9.81 -9.44 -6.08
C ALA A 165 -11.11 -9.66 -6.89
N LEU A 166 -11.37 -8.83 -7.90
CA LEU A 166 -12.53 -8.96 -8.78
C LEU A 166 -12.45 -10.20 -9.69
N SER A 167 -11.25 -10.68 -10.04
CA SER A 167 -11.08 -11.90 -10.84
C SER A 167 -11.54 -13.17 -10.11
N PHE A 168 -11.52 -13.17 -8.78
CA PHE A 168 -12.03 -14.28 -7.96
C PHE A 168 -13.51 -14.12 -7.59
N THR A 169 -14.08 -12.95 -7.83
CA THR A 169 -15.50 -12.73 -7.60
C THR A 169 -16.22 -13.07 -8.89
N ASP A 170 -16.82 -14.26 -8.94
CA ASP A 170 -17.72 -14.66 -10.03
C ASP A 170 -18.71 -13.52 -10.31
N HIS A 171 -18.99 -13.28 -11.58
CA HIS A 171 -20.03 -12.36 -12.01
C HIS A 171 -21.40 -12.86 -11.48
N LYS A 172 -21.64 -12.69 -10.19
CA LYS A 172 -23.00 -12.79 -9.66
C LYS A 172 -23.82 -11.78 -10.45
N LYS A 173 -24.69 -12.31 -11.32
CA LYS A 173 -25.75 -11.53 -11.99
C LYS A 173 -26.33 -10.61 -10.92
N LEU A 174 -26.28 -9.30 -11.16
CA LEU A 174 -26.91 -8.31 -10.30
C LEU A 174 -28.39 -8.73 -10.17
N THR A 175 -28.72 -9.40 -9.09
CA THR A 175 -30.11 -9.60 -8.72
C THR A 175 -30.61 -8.25 -8.28
N HIS A 176 -31.58 -7.70 -9.01
CA HIS A 176 -32.22 -6.40 -8.70
C HIS A 176 -32.99 -6.40 -7.36
N ILE A 177 -32.84 -7.43 -6.54
CA ILE A 177 -33.46 -7.53 -5.23
C ILE A 177 -32.53 -6.87 -4.23
N MET A 178 -32.79 -5.63 -3.88
CA MET A 178 -32.15 -4.96 -2.76
C MET A 178 -32.67 -5.57 -1.45
N GLN A 179 -31.76 -6.07 -0.63
CA GLN A 179 -32.10 -6.50 0.72
C GLN A 179 -32.43 -5.27 1.59
N PRO A 180 -33.33 -5.40 2.59
CA PRO A 180 -33.66 -4.31 3.50
C PRO A 180 -32.41 -3.80 4.22
N VAL A 181 -32.31 -2.47 4.33
CA VAL A 181 -31.16 -1.79 4.96
C VAL A 181 -31.31 -1.89 6.48
N GLU A 182 -30.35 -2.53 7.13
CA GLU A 182 -30.24 -2.54 8.57
C GLU A 182 -29.18 -1.51 9.03
N ARG A 183 -29.51 -0.74 10.07
CA ARG A 183 -28.59 0.27 10.64
C ARG A 183 -27.73 -0.38 11.71
N ILE A 184 -26.44 -0.56 11.43
CA ILE A 184 -25.46 -1.01 12.41
C ILE A 184 -24.81 0.22 13.03
N ASN A 185 -24.84 0.32 14.37
CA ASN A 185 -24.12 1.36 15.08
C ASN A 185 -22.62 1.03 15.03
N ILE A 186 -21.87 1.88 14.35
CA ILE A 186 -20.41 1.83 14.31
C ILE A 186 -19.93 2.90 15.30
N GLY A 187 -19.35 2.46 16.44
CA GLY A 187 -18.83 3.14 17.61
C GLY A 187 -18.77 4.64 17.66
#